data_8eaf8167f8e4bc3a40631d879d66d957
#
_entry.id   8eaf8167f8e4bc3a40631d879d66d957
#
_cell.length_a   1.000
_cell.length_b   1.000
_cell.length_c   1.000
_cell.angle_alpha   90.00
_cell.angle_beta   90.00
_cell.angle_gamma   90.00
#
_symmetry.space_group_name_H-M   'P 1'
#
loop_
_entity.id
_entity.type
_entity.pdbx_description
1 polymer ?
#
loop_
_entity_poly.entity_id
_entity_poly.type
_entity_poly.pdbx_seq_one_letter_code
_entity_poly.pdbx_strand_id
1 'polypeptide(L)'
;MRVMKIVVIVMAVFTFYFAFDTIVGVCREFEEDISDFSKVEIDAPAPEYHSMIATAYCIDGITATGTHTRPGVCASKREWFGRTAKVYKNDQGKVGKLIGTYTVEDTGGRPIRNGSVIDIWLPTEDECDQFGRKTVYVVIE
;
A
#
# COMPACT_ATOMS: atom_id res chain seq x y z
N MET A 1 -42.43 47.21 -30.88
CA MET A 1 -42.43 46.25 -29.75
C MET A 1 -41.97 44.83 -30.11
N ARG A 2 -42.31 44.25 -31.26
CA ARG A 2 -41.86 42.89 -31.67
C ARG A 2 -40.37 42.80 -32.03
N VAL A 3 -39.80 43.80 -32.73
CA VAL A 3 -38.39 43.81 -33.16
C VAL A 3 -37.44 43.88 -31.96
N MET A 4 -37.79 44.68 -30.93
CA MET A 4 -36.96 44.84 -29.72
C MET A 4 -36.90 43.56 -28.89
N LYS A 5 -37.95 42.74 -28.86
CA LYS A 5 -37.96 41.44 -28.21
C LYS A 5 -37.08 40.41 -28.91
N ILE A 6 -37.03 40.46 -30.26
CA ILE A 6 -36.18 39.56 -31.07
C ILE A 6 -34.69 39.87 -30.85
N VAL A 7 -34.34 41.16 -30.80
CA VAL A 7 -32.95 41.59 -30.57
C VAL A 7 -32.46 41.15 -29.18
N VAL A 8 -33.29 41.28 -28.15
CA VAL A 8 -32.94 40.83 -26.78
C VAL A 8 -32.76 39.33 -26.71
N ILE A 9 -33.60 38.54 -27.38
CA ILE A 9 -33.47 37.05 -27.42
C ILE A 9 -32.21 36.65 -28.17
N VAL A 10 -31.88 37.27 -29.28
CA VAL A 10 -30.65 36.99 -30.07
C VAL A 10 -29.39 37.30 -29.26
N MET A 11 -29.39 38.43 -28.54
CA MET A 11 -28.27 38.81 -27.67
C MET A 11 -28.12 37.83 -26.48
N ALA A 12 -29.19 37.38 -25.87
CA ALA A 12 -29.17 36.40 -24.78
C ALA A 12 -28.69 35.03 -25.25
N VAL A 13 -29.05 34.59 -26.44
CA VAL A 13 -28.53 33.32 -27.04
C VAL A 13 -27.07 33.46 -27.37
N PHE A 14 -26.62 34.62 -27.87
CA PHE A 14 -25.20 34.84 -28.22
C PHE A 14 -24.31 34.87 -26.96
N THR A 15 -24.74 35.51 -25.88
CA THR A 15 -24.02 35.52 -24.61
C THR A 15 -23.99 34.13 -23.96
N PHE A 16 -25.03 33.35 -24.10
CA PHE A 16 -25.06 31.96 -23.60
C PHE A 16 -24.13 31.05 -24.39
N TYR A 17 -24.06 31.22 -25.71
CA TYR A 17 -23.15 30.46 -26.56
C TYR A 17 -21.69 30.77 -26.25
N PHE A 18 -21.36 32.06 -26.07
CA PHE A 18 -19.96 32.48 -25.74
C PHE A 18 -19.51 31.99 -24.35
N ALA A 19 -20.45 32.00 -23.37
CA ALA A 19 -20.16 31.46 -22.04
C ALA A 19 -19.97 29.94 -22.05
N PHE A 20 -20.74 29.23 -22.89
CA PHE A 20 -20.60 27.78 -23.02
C PHE A 20 -19.27 27.37 -23.65
N ASP A 21 -18.82 28.04 -24.72
CA ASP A 21 -17.51 27.77 -25.34
C ASP A 21 -16.35 28.05 -24.38
N THR A 22 -16.48 29.07 -23.52
CA THR A 22 -15.45 29.37 -22.50
C THR A 22 -15.39 28.27 -21.43
N ILE A 23 -16.54 27.78 -20.97
CA ILE A 23 -16.61 26.70 -19.97
C ILE A 23 -16.08 25.40 -20.54
N VAL A 24 -16.42 25.06 -21.78
CA VAL A 24 -15.91 23.85 -22.45
C VAL A 24 -14.39 23.93 -22.67
N GLY A 25 -13.85 25.11 -22.98
CA GLY A 25 -12.42 25.35 -23.10
C GLY A 25 -11.68 25.10 -21.78
N VAL A 26 -12.17 25.67 -20.69
CA VAL A 26 -11.60 25.48 -19.34
C VAL A 26 -11.66 24.01 -18.90
N CYS A 27 -12.76 23.32 -19.18
CA CYS A 27 -12.88 21.89 -18.85
C CYS A 27 -11.88 21.04 -19.65
N ARG A 28 -11.60 21.41 -20.91
CA ARG A 28 -10.62 20.69 -21.76
C ARG A 28 -9.20 20.89 -21.28
N GLU A 29 -8.81 22.10 -20.89
CA GLU A 29 -7.51 22.38 -20.31
C GLU A 29 -7.32 21.61 -18.96
N PHE A 30 -8.38 21.49 -18.18
CA PHE A 30 -8.34 20.73 -16.92
C PHE A 30 -8.23 19.20 -17.13
N GLU A 31 -8.83 18.66 -18.20
CA GLU A 31 -8.69 17.24 -18.56
C GLU A 31 -7.30 16.91 -19.11
N GLU A 32 -6.66 17.82 -19.83
CA GLU A 32 -5.28 17.65 -20.31
C GLU A 32 -4.28 17.68 -19.15
N ASP A 33 -4.44 18.56 -18.17
CA ASP A 33 -3.59 18.62 -16.96
C ASP A 33 -3.74 17.35 -16.10
N ILE A 34 -4.94 16.80 -15.96
CA ILE A 34 -5.17 15.55 -15.22
C ILE A 34 -4.58 14.35 -15.97
N SER A 35 -4.61 14.34 -17.30
CA SER A 35 -4.06 13.27 -18.12
C SER A 35 -2.53 13.22 -18.06
N ASP A 36 -1.88 14.36 -17.90
CA ASP A 36 -0.42 14.43 -17.75
C ASP A 36 0.03 14.02 -16.34
N PHE A 37 -0.79 14.30 -15.31
CA PHE A 37 -0.56 13.82 -13.93
C PHE A 37 -0.65 12.29 -13.81
N SER A 38 -1.45 11.63 -14.64
CA SER A 38 -1.58 10.17 -14.67
C SER A 38 -0.41 9.48 -15.40
N LYS A 39 0.44 10.24 -16.10
CA LYS A 39 1.64 9.77 -16.82
C LYS A 39 2.94 9.94 -16.04
N VAL A 40 2.90 10.47 -14.82
CA VAL A 40 4.05 10.38 -13.92
C VAL A 40 4.18 8.91 -13.48
N GLU A 41 4.70 8.10 -14.37
CA GLU A 41 5.25 6.79 -14.07
C GLU A 41 6.43 7.04 -13.13
N ILE A 42 6.16 6.96 -11.82
CA ILE A 42 7.23 6.95 -10.82
C ILE A 42 7.98 5.66 -11.12
N ASP A 43 9.14 5.79 -11.75
CA ASP A 43 10.08 4.70 -12.03
C ASP A 43 10.72 4.22 -10.70
N ALA A 44 9.85 3.85 -9.75
CA ALA A 44 10.23 3.16 -8.55
C ALA A 44 10.43 1.68 -8.92
N PRO A 45 11.59 1.10 -8.64
CA PRO A 45 11.82 -0.31 -8.92
C PRO A 45 10.71 -1.13 -8.28
N ALA A 46 10.16 -2.08 -9.04
CA ALA A 46 9.12 -2.97 -8.54
C ALA A 46 9.58 -3.64 -7.23
N PRO A 47 8.73 -3.71 -6.21
CA PRO A 47 9.13 -4.29 -4.93
C PRO A 47 9.56 -5.75 -5.10
N GLU A 48 10.68 -6.12 -4.49
CA GLU A 48 11.15 -7.50 -4.47
C GLU A 48 10.33 -8.31 -3.45
N TYR A 49 9.61 -9.31 -3.93
CA TYR A 49 8.80 -10.20 -3.11
C TYR A 49 9.56 -11.47 -2.75
N HIS A 50 9.81 -11.69 -1.45
CA HIS A 50 10.37 -12.92 -0.91
C HIS A 50 9.25 -13.90 -0.55
N SER A 51 9.24 -15.10 -1.16
CA SER A 51 8.34 -16.18 -0.75
C SER A 51 8.88 -16.85 0.51
N MET A 52 8.15 -16.79 1.61
CA MET A 52 8.56 -17.28 2.93
C MET A 52 7.41 -18.04 3.62
N ILE A 53 7.75 -18.78 4.67
CA ILE A 53 6.77 -19.29 5.62
C ILE A 53 6.59 -18.25 6.73
N ALA A 54 5.36 -17.87 7.04
CA ALA A 54 5.03 -17.09 8.22
C ALA A 54 4.57 -18.02 9.34
N THR A 55 5.09 -17.77 10.54
CA THR A 55 4.67 -18.34 11.83
C THR A 55 4.43 -17.21 12.83
N ALA A 56 3.96 -17.54 14.03
CA ALA A 56 3.78 -16.57 15.10
C ALA A 56 4.33 -17.11 16.43
N TYR A 57 4.75 -16.20 17.30
CA TYR A 57 5.20 -16.48 18.66
C TYR A 57 4.67 -15.43 19.64
N CYS A 58 4.50 -15.80 20.93
CA CYS A 58 3.91 -14.96 21.97
C CYS A 58 4.81 -14.85 23.22
N ILE A 59 6.12 -15.07 23.07
CA ILE A 59 7.05 -14.99 24.20
C ILE A 59 7.34 -13.52 24.49
N ASP A 60 7.02 -13.09 25.73
CA ASP A 60 7.46 -11.79 26.24
C ASP A 60 8.93 -11.81 26.60
N GLY A 61 9.65 -10.76 26.19
CA GLY A 61 11.07 -10.68 26.48
C GLY A 61 11.78 -9.57 25.71
N ILE A 62 13.10 -9.69 25.69
CA ILE A 62 13.98 -8.79 24.97
C ILE A 62 14.32 -9.43 23.62
N THR A 63 14.08 -8.69 22.54
CA THR A 63 14.43 -9.08 21.17
C THR A 63 15.95 -9.08 20.94
N ALA A 64 16.38 -9.64 19.83
CA ALA A 64 17.80 -9.67 19.48
C ALA A 64 18.41 -8.26 19.23
N THR A 65 17.58 -7.24 19.00
CA THR A 65 18.02 -5.83 18.90
C THR A 65 18.02 -5.09 20.23
N GLY A 66 17.57 -5.73 21.34
CA GLY A 66 17.55 -5.15 22.67
C GLY A 66 16.26 -4.39 23.02
N THR A 67 15.23 -4.44 22.18
CA THR A 67 13.89 -3.88 22.45
C THR A 67 12.99 -4.92 23.10
N HIS A 68 11.87 -4.49 23.71
CA HIS A 68 10.85 -5.42 24.18
C HIS A 68 9.97 -5.94 23.01
N THR A 69 9.58 -7.20 23.10
CA THR A 69 8.56 -7.78 22.23
C THR A 69 7.24 -7.03 22.39
N ARG A 70 6.55 -6.77 21.27
CA ARG A 70 5.31 -5.99 21.23
C ARG A 70 4.59 -6.17 19.89
N PRO A 71 3.31 -5.78 19.75
CA PRO A 71 2.63 -5.74 18.46
C PRO A 71 3.44 -4.94 17.42
N GLY A 72 3.52 -5.49 16.20
CA GLY A 72 4.27 -4.88 15.10
C GLY A 72 5.75 -5.29 15.02
N VAL A 73 6.20 -6.23 15.85
CA VAL A 73 7.56 -6.81 15.79
C VAL A 73 7.52 -8.18 15.13
N CYS A 74 8.60 -8.51 14.41
CA CYS A 74 8.83 -9.86 13.88
C CYS A 74 10.28 -10.28 13.99
N ALA A 75 10.51 -11.59 13.93
CA ALA A 75 11.82 -12.21 13.84
C ALA A 75 12.13 -12.64 12.41
N SER A 76 13.33 -12.31 11.92
CA SER A 76 13.81 -12.72 10.60
C SER A 76 15.35 -12.72 10.54
N LYS A 77 15.91 -12.55 9.32
CA LYS A 77 17.36 -12.45 9.12
C LYS A 77 17.92 -11.22 9.86
N ARG A 78 19.13 -11.36 10.37
CA ARG A 78 19.84 -10.24 11.03
C ARG A 78 20.15 -9.08 10.08
N GLU A 79 20.38 -9.36 8.80
CA GLU A 79 20.62 -8.32 7.79
C GLU A 79 19.42 -7.39 7.57
N TRP A 80 18.23 -7.77 8.06
CA TRP A 80 17.00 -7.01 7.95
C TRP A 80 16.61 -6.27 9.24
N PHE A 81 17.45 -6.32 10.29
CA PHE A 81 17.18 -5.61 11.54
C PHE A 81 16.94 -4.12 11.31
N GLY A 82 15.88 -3.59 11.94
CA GLY A 82 15.41 -2.21 11.80
C GLY A 82 14.62 -1.91 10.54
N ARG A 83 14.56 -2.84 9.58
CA ARG A 83 13.78 -2.67 8.35
C ARG A 83 12.32 -3.06 8.56
N THR A 84 11.48 -2.52 7.70
CA THR A 84 10.05 -2.82 7.67
C THR A 84 9.77 -4.02 6.78
N ALA A 85 9.06 -5.02 7.33
CA ALA A 85 8.56 -6.19 6.60
C ALA A 85 7.06 -6.04 6.35
N LYS A 86 6.65 -5.88 5.10
CA LYS A 86 5.25 -5.96 4.66
C LYS A 86 4.92 -7.38 4.27
N VAL A 87 3.98 -8.01 4.97
CA VAL A 87 3.62 -9.42 4.81
C VAL A 87 2.29 -9.53 4.08
N TYR A 88 2.29 -10.21 2.94
CA TYR A 88 1.12 -10.40 2.07
C TYR A 88 0.70 -11.86 2.03
N LYS A 89 -0.59 -12.10 1.95
CA LYS A 89 -1.14 -13.43 1.74
C LYS A 89 -0.66 -14.02 0.41
N ASN A 90 -0.31 -15.31 0.41
CA ASN A 90 -0.16 -16.04 -0.83
C ASN A 90 -1.56 -16.47 -1.30
N ASP A 91 -2.00 -15.94 -2.43
CA ASP A 91 -3.27 -16.30 -3.05
C ASP A 91 -3.00 -17.11 -4.34
N GLN A 92 -2.91 -18.43 -4.16
CA GLN A 92 -2.64 -19.40 -5.24
C GLN A 92 -1.40 -19.07 -6.07
N GLY A 93 -0.31 -18.69 -5.40
CA GLY A 93 0.96 -18.32 -6.04
C GLY A 93 1.05 -16.86 -6.48
N LYS A 94 0.03 -16.03 -6.18
CA LYS A 94 0.03 -14.58 -6.43
C LYS A 94 0.11 -13.81 -5.12
N VAL A 95 0.61 -12.58 -5.19
CA VAL A 95 0.59 -11.66 -4.06
C VAL A 95 -0.86 -11.23 -3.80
N GLY A 96 -1.38 -11.61 -2.64
CA GLY A 96 -2.73 -11.28 -2.22
C GLY A 96 -2.78 -10.08 -1.27
N LYS A 97 -3.79 -10.05 -0.40
CA LYS A 97 -4.03 -8.96 0.56
C LYS A 97 -2.89 -8.84 1.58
N LEU A 98 -2.55 -7.61 1.98
CA LEU A 98 -1.64 -7.31 3.09
C LEU A 98 -2.19 -7.93 4.40
N ILE A 99 -1.39 -8.73 5.07
CA ILE A 99 -1.67 -9.31 6.39
C ILE A 99 -1.29 -8.29 7.48
N GLY A 100 -0.10 -7.69 7.35
CA GLY A 100 0.39 -6.70 8.30
C GLY A 100 1.74 -6.14 7.92
N THR A 101 2.16 -5.13 8.68
CA THR A 101 3.45 -4.46 8.57
C THR A 101 4.17 -4.58 9.91
N TYR A 102 5.41 -5.04 9.88
CA TYR A 102 6.18 -5.38 11.06
C TYR A 102 7.59 -4.81 10.97
N THR A 103 8.22 -4.49 12.09
CA THR A 103 9.64 -4.16 12.16
C THR A 103 10.42 -5.41 12.51
N VAL A 104 11.50 -5.68 11.78
CA VAL A 104 12.39 -6.81 12.05
C VAL A 104 13.31 -6.42 13.21
N GLU A 105 13.04 -6.94 14.40
CA GLU A 105 13.81 -6.63 15.62
C GLU A 105 14.34 -7.90 16.31
N ASP A 106 13.87 -9.06 15.86
CA ASP A 106 14.26 -10.32 16.48
C ASP A 106 14.75 -11.35 15.45
N THR A 107 15.31 -12.42 15.95
CA THR A 107 15.80 -13.56 15.17
C THR A 107 15.54 -14.85 15.94
N GLY A 108 15.80 -15.99 15.32
CA GLY A 108 15.49 -17.26 15.94
C GLY A 108 16.33 -18.41 15.46
N GLY A 109 15.74 -19.59 15.31
CA GLY A 109 16.38 -20.78 14.81
C GLY A 109 16.89 -20.63 13.36
N ARG A 110 17.53 -21.68 12.86
CA ARG A 110 18.14 -21.68 11.51
C ARG A 110 17.17 -21.25 10.40
N PRO A 111 15.87 -21.68 10.37
CA PRO A 111 14.95 -21.28 9.31
C PRO A 111 14.64 -19.76 9.31
N ILE A 112 14.64 -19.12 10.47
CA ILE A 112 14.46 -17.67 10.60
C ILE A 112 15.74 -16.95 10.13
N ARG A 113 16.91 -17.38 10.62
CA ARG A 113 18.19 -16.77 10.26
C ARG A 113 18.56 -16.85 8.79
N ASN A 114 18.12 -17.89 8.08
CA ASN A 114 18.38 -18.03 6.64
C ASN A 114 17.29 -17.36 5.77
N GLY A 115 16.24 -16.80 6.38
CA GLY A 115 15.14 -16.10 5.70
C GLY A 115 14.12 -17.04 5.04
N SER A 116 14.05 -18.31 5.43
CA SER A 116 12.98 -19.20 4.98
C SER A 116 11.69 -18.98 5.77
N VAL A 117 11.81 -18.43 6.98
CA VAL A 117 10.68 -18.17 7.90
C VAL A 117 10.73 -16.72 8.38
N ILE A 118 9.59 -16.08 8.43
CA ILE A 118 9.32 -14.87 9.21
C ILE A 118 8.42 -15.25 10.37
N ASP A 119 8.77 -14.85 11.60
CA ASP A 119 8.04 -15.18 12.81
C ASP A 119 7.48 -13.91 13.43
N ILE A 120 6.16 -13.81 13.53
CA ILE A 120 5.45 -12.59 13.91
C ILE A 120 5.11 -12.67 15.40
N TRP A 121 5.42 -11.61 16.15
CA TRP A 121 5.02 -11.55 17.55
C TRP A 121 3.54 -11.22 17.65
N LEU A 122 2.80 -12.02 18.43
CA LEU A 122 1.40 -11.82 18.79
C LEU A 122 1.24 -11.90 20.31
N PRO A 123 0.24 -11.20 20.91
CA PRO A 123 0.15 -11.04 22.35
C PRO A 123 -0.26 -12.31 23.08
N THR A 124 -0.94 -13.26 22.43
CA THR A 124 -1.47 -14.46 23.08
C THR A 124 -1.18 -15.75 22.32
N GLU A 125 -1.15 -16.86 23.04
CA GLU A 125 -0.98 -18.21 22.48
C GLU A 125 -2.14 -18.55 21.53
N ASP A 126 -3.38 -18.20 21.91
CA ASP A 126 -4.57 -18.41 21.08
C ASP A 126 -4.46 -17.69 19.73
N GLU A 127 -3.93 -16.47 19.70
CA GLU A 127 -3.70 -15.73 18.45
C GLU A 127 -2.59 -16.37 17.60
N CYS A 128 -1.54 -16.88 18.24
CA CYS A 128 -0.49 -17.62 17.56
C CYS A 128 -1.03 -18.91 16.92
N ASP A 129 -1.85 -19.66 17.64
CA ASP A 129 -2.49 -20.88 17.15
C ASP A 129 -3.45 -20.60 15.98
N GLN A 130 -4.25 -19.52 16.07
CA GLN A 130 -5.13 -19.09 14.99
C GLN A 130 -4.34 -18.59 13.78
N PHE A 131 -3.21 -17.90 13.99
CA PHE A 131 -2.33 -17.47 12.92
C PHE A 131 -1.77 -18.69 12.20
N GLY A 132 -1.25 -19.66 12.94
CA GLY A 132 -0.72 -20.91 12.43
C GLY A 132 0.48 -20.70 11.49
N ARG A 133 0.69 -21.69 10.60
CA ARG A 133 1.79 -21.70 9.61
C ARG A 133 1.25 -21.55 8.20
N LYS A 134 1.74 -20.57 7.46
CA LYS A 134 1.27 -20.29 6.08
C LYS A 134 2.36 -19.74 5.18
N THR A 135 2.27 -20.00 3.88
CA THR A 135 3.14 -19.36 2.87
C THR A 135 2.66 -17.93 2.64
N VAL A 136 3.61 -17.01 2.59
CA VAL A 136 3.38 -15.57 2.41
C VAL A 136 4.38 -14.99 1.41
N TYR A 137 4.08 -13.79 0.92
CA TYR A 137 5.05 -12.94 0.25
C TYR A 137 5.44 -11.78 1.17
N VAL A 138 6.73 -11.49 1.24
CA VAL A 138 7.27 -10.44 2.11
C VAL A 138 8.07 -9.45 1.28
N VAL A 139 7.81 -8.16 1.49
CA VAL A 139 8.63 -7.05 0.97
C VAL A 139 9.37 -6.45 2.15
N ILE A 140 10.67 -6.22 1.98
CA ILE A 140 11.54 -5.62 3.00
C ILE A 140 11.93 -4.22 2.51
N GLU A 141 11.54 -3.19 3.30
CA GLU A 141 11.78 -1.75 3.01
C GLU A 141 12.77 -1.12 3.98
#